data_1f8b0fd8a33d01e2bab919a9afd6e9e6
#
_entry.id   1f8b0fd8a33d01e2bab919a9afd6e9e6
#
_cell.length_a   1.000
_cell.length_b   1.000
_cell.length_c   1.000
_cell.angle_alpha   90.00
_cell.angle_beta   90.00
_cell.angle_gamma   90.00
#
_symmetry.space_group_name_H-M   'P 1'
#
loop_
_entity.id
_entity.type
_entity.pdbx_description
1 polymer ?
#
loop_
_entity_poly.entity_id
_entity_poly.type
_entity_poly.pdbx_seq_one_letter_code
_entity_poly.pdbx_strand_id
1 'polypeptide(L)'
;IWDIISDINNEPEFWKGTKSIRNISQEGNTTKREITIAFKDKKCLQDVTLYPKEKIEVIFTKGIINGRKTVTIQETDNGCKLEAVWDIKLSGMMGMFTGMIKKHIQSGTEQALVEIKREVEN
;
A
#
# COMPACT_ATOMS: atom_id res chain seq x y z
N ILE A 1 10.98 -10.71 -5.75
CA ILE A 1 9.97 -9.64 -5.57
C ILE A 1 8.99 -9.97 -4.43
N TRP A 2 8.45 -11.19 -4.42
CA TRP A 2 7.48 -11.55 -3.38
C TRP A 2 8.03 -11.37 -1.96
N ASP A 3 9.26 -11.80 -1.72
CA ASP A 3 9.86 -11.69 -0.38
C ASP A 3 9.96 -10.25 0.09
N ILE A 4 10.16 -9.32 -0.82
CA ILE A 4 10.25 -7.89 -0.50
C ILE A 4 8.87 -7.31 -0.23
N ILE A 5 7.90 -7.52 -1.12
CA ILE A 5 6.59 -6.88 -0.98
C ILE A 5 5.72 -7.54 0.09
N SER A 6 5.92 -8.82 0.38
CA SER A 6 5.15 -9.52 1.42
C SER A 6 5.59 -9.16 2.84
N ASP A 7 6.74 -8.52 2.99
CA ASP A 7 7.19 -7.99 4.27
C ASP A 7 6.47 -6.67 4.54
N ILE A 8 5.18 -6.77 4.85
CA ILE A 8 4.28 -5.62 4.98
C ILE A 8 4.64 -4.71 6.16
N ASN A 9 5.35 -5.23 7.16
CA ASN A 9 5.82 -4.42 8.29
C ASN A 9 6.95 -3.48 7.90
N ASN A 10 7.63 -3.76 6.79
CA ASN A 10 8.69 -2.92 6.24
C ASN A 10 8.19 -1.97 5.15
N GLU A 11 6.89 -1.90 4.95
CA GLU A 11 6.26 -1.06 3.93
C GLU A 11 6.70 0.40 3.97
N PRO A 12 6.88 1.05 5.15
CA PRO A 12 7.33 2.44 5.19
C PRO A 12 8.70 2.70 4.54
N GLU A 13 9.53 1.68 4.40
CA GLU A 13 10.83 1.81 3.71
C GLU A 13 10.65 2.17 2.23
N PHE A 14 9.60 1.64 1.61
CA PHE A 14 9.32 1.84 0.18
C PHE A 14 8.17 2.83 -0.04
N TRP A 15 7.10 2.68 0.71
CA TRP A 15 5.88 3.48 0.57
C TRP A 15 5.91 4.66 1.53
N LYS A 16 6.48 5.77 1.08
CA LYS A 16 6.70 6.94 1.95
C LYS A 16 5.41 7.64 2.40
N GLY A 17 4.29 7.32 1.75
CA GLY A 17 2.98 7.78 2.21
C GLY A 17 2.52 7.12 3.51
N THR A 18 3.09 5.97 3.87
CA THR A 18 2.82 5.27 5.12
C THR A 18 3.94 5.57 6.09
N LYS A 19 3.63 6.31 7.15
CA LYS A 19 4.62 6.77 8.13
C LYS A 19 4.91 5.71 9.19
N SER A 20 3.87 5.03 9.68
CA SER A 20 4.02 3.97 10.69
C SER A 20 2.87 2.99 10.61
N ILE A 21 3.09 1.80 11.17
CA ILE A 21 2.15 0.68 11.14
C ILE A 21 2.02 0.09 12.55
N ARG A 22 0.78 -0.20 12.95
CA ARG A 22 0.50 -0.94 14.18
C ARG A 22 -0.42 -2.11 13.85
N ASN A 23 0.11 -3.32 13.96
CA ASN A 23 -0.68 -4.52 13.73
C ASN A 23 -1.65 -4.77 14.90
N ILE A 24 -2.91 -5.03 14.59
CA ILE A 24 -3.95 -5.26 15.58
C ILE A 24 -4.19 -6.75 15.77
N SER A 25 -4.36 -7.48 14.67
CA SER A 25 -4.61 -8.92 14.72
C SER A 25 -4.25 -9.54 13.39
N GLN A 26 -4.08 -10.86 13.38
CA GLN A 26 -3.80 -11.60 12.17
C GLN A 26 -4.59 -12.90 12.20
N GLU A 27 -5.23 -13.23 11.07
CA GLU A 27 -5.96 -14.47 10.91
C GLU A 27 -5.65 -15.00 9.50
N GLY A 28 -4.95 -16.16 9.46
CA GLY A 28 -4.50 -16.71 8.18
C GLY A 28 -3.58 -15.74 7.46
N ASN A 29 -3.90 -15.43 6.22
CA ASN A 29 -3.13 -14.52 5.38
C ASN A 29 -3.61 -13.06 5.47
N THR A 30 -4.54 -12.77 6.38
CA THR A 30 -5.09 -11.42 6.55
C THR A 30 -4.61 -10.81 7.86
N THR A 31 -4.03 -9.62 7.76
CA THR A 31 -3.61 -8.83 8.91
C THR A 31 -4.48 -7.58 9.02
N LYS A 32 -5.10 -7.40 10.17
CA LYS A 32 -5.80 -6.16 10.49
C LYS A 32 -4.80 -5.21 11.14
N ARG A 33 -4.67 -4.00 10.61
CA ARG A 33 -3.68 -3.05 11.12
C ARG A 33 -4.18 -1.61 11.06
N GLU A 34 -3.53 -0.77 11.85
CA GLU A 34 -3.71 0.68 11.80
C GLU A 34 -2.46 1.28 11.21
N ILE A 35 -2.61 2.14 10.21
CA ILE A 35 -1.49 2.89 9.66
C ILE A 35 -1.65 4.37 9.96
N THR A 36 -0.51 5.06 10.05
CA THR A 36 -0.47 6.52 10.08
C THR A 36 0.09 6.96 8.75
N ILE A 37 -0.69 7.75 7.99
CA ILE A 37 -0.22 8.27 6.71
C ILE A 37 0.57 9.55 6.91
N ALA A 38 1.50 9.81 5.99
CA ALA A 38 2.36 10.98 6.07
C ALA A 38 1.57 12.30 5.96
N PHE A 39 0.43 12.28 5.27
CA PHE A 39 -0.40 13.46 5.12
C PHE A 39 -1.13 13.76 6.44
N LYS A 40 -0.70 14.82 7.12
CA LYS A 40 -1.29 15.34 8.39
C LYS A 40 -1.35 14.28 9.50
N ASP A 41 -0.52 13.25 9.44
CA ASP A 41 -0.47 12.16 10.45
C ASP A 41 -1.84 11.51 10.70
N LYS A 42 -2.67 11.41 9.66
CA LYS A 42 -3.99 10.79 9.77
C LYS A 42 -3.88 9.28 9.87
N LYS A 43 -4.80 8.67 10.60
CA LYS A 43 -4.83 7.23 10.82
C LYS A 43 -5.92 6.57 10.00
N CYS A 44 -5.60 5.38 9.50
CA CYS A 44 -6.55 4.54 8.75
C CYS A 44 -6.45 3.10 9.24
N LEU A 45 -7.58 2.40 9.24
CA LEU A 45 -7.60 0.97 9.49
C LEU A 45 -7.59 0.22 8.16
N GLN A 46 -6.81 -0.85 8.10
CA GLN A 46 -6.68 -1.67 6.90
C GLN A 46 -6.80 -3.15 7.23
N ASP A 47 -7.37 -3.90 6.28
CA ASP A 47 -7.26 -5.35 6.24
C ASP A 47 -6.34 -5.69 5.06
N VAL A 48 -5.17 -6.27 5.37
CA VAL A 48 -4.17 -6.61 4.36
C VAL A 48 -4.16 -8.13 4.18
N THR A 49 -4.48 -8.59 2.98
CA THR A 49 -4.50 -10.01 2.65
C THR A 49 -3.39 -10.33 1.65
N LEU A 50 -2.58 -11.35 1.99
CA LEU A 50 -1.51 -11.83 1.13
C LEU A 50 -2.02 -13.02 0.30
N TYR A 51 -1.89 -12.91 -1.01
CA TYR A 51 -2.09 -14.03 -1.94
C TYR A 51 -0.71 -14.44 -2.43
N PRO A 52 -0.11 -15.49 -1.85
CA PRO A 52 1.32 -15.79 -2.05
C PRO A 52 1.74 -15.81 -3.51
N LYS A 53 2.78 -15.04 -3.82
CA LYS A 53 3.39 -14.88 -5.13
C LYS A 53 2.49 -14.31 -6.22
N GLU A 54 1.27 -13.89 -5.86
CA GLU A 54 0.32 -13.32 -6.81
C GLU A 54 0.07 -11.84 -6.55
N LYS A 55 -0.43 -11.52 -5.36
CA LYS A 55 -0.82 -10.14 -5.06
C LYS A 55 -0.97 -9.90 -3.57
N ILE A 56 -1.03 -8.61 -3.23
CA ILE A 56 -1.39 -8.12 -1.91
C ILE A 56 -2.62 -7.24 -2.08
N GLU A 57 -3.68 -7.55 -1.33
CA GLU A 57 -4.90 -6.75 -1.34
C GLU A 57 -5.03 -6.00 -0.03
N VAL A 58 -5.18 -4.68 -0.11
CA VAL A 58 -5.34 -3.80 1.05
C VAL A 58 -6.71 -3.18 0.97
N ILE A 59 -7.55 -3.43 1.99
CA ILE A 59 -8.86 -2.81 2.09
C ILE A 59 -8.82 -1.78 3.21
N PHE A 60 -9.12 -0.52 2.87
CA PHE A 60 -9.23 0.56 3.85
C PHE A 60 -10.62 0.51 4.45
N THR A 61 -10.73 0.09 5.71
CA THR A 61 -12.01 -0.16 6.37
C THR A 61 -12.53 1.04 7.16
N LYS A 62 -11.63 1.91 7.64
CA LYS A 62 -12.01 3.08 8.42
C LYS A 62 -10.93 4.16 8.32
N GLY A 63 -11.35 5.42 8.31
CA GLY A 63 -10.46 6.57 8.27
C GLY A 63 -10.82 7.49 7.12
N ILE A 64 -9.88 8.38 6.76
CA ILE A 64 -10.08 9.35 5.68
C ILE A 64 -10.03 8.72 4.29
N ILE A 65 -9.42 7.56 4.18
CA ILE A 65 -9.33 6.81 2.92
C ILE A 65 -10.22 5.59 3.02
N ASN A 66 -11.05 5.37 2.01
CA ASN A 66 -11.92 4.19 1.91
C ASN A 66 -11.73 3.57 0.55
N GLY A 67 -11.75 2.25 0.49
CA GLY A 67 -11.62 1.51 -0.77
C GLY A 67 -10.52 0.47 -0.73
N ARG A 68 -9.86 0.27 -1.86
CA ARG A 68 -8.95 -0.85 -2.06
C ARG A 68 -7.67 -0.43 -2.78
N LYS A 69 -6.56 -1.02 -2.36
CA LYS A 69 -5.29 -0.97 -3.07
C LYS A 69 -4.88 -2.41 -3.38
N THR A 70 -4.49 -2.68 -4.61
CA THR A 70 -4.01 -4.01 -5.00
C THR A 70 -2.63 -3.88 -5.62
N VAL A 71 -1.68 -4.67 -5.12
CA VAL A 71 -0.33 -4.79 -5.68
C VAL A 71 -0.22 -6.18 -6.28
N THR A 72 -0.06 -6.27 -7.58
CA THR A 72 -0.07 -7.53 -8.31
C THR A 72 1.29 -7.80 -8.96
N ILE A 73 1.74 -9.05 -8.89
CA ILE A 73 2.93 -9.52 -9.58
C ILE A 73 2.46 -10.26 -10.84
N GLN A 74 2.98 -9.85 -12.01
CA GLN A 74 2.74 -10.54 -13.26
C GLN A 74 4.06 -11.08 -13.80
N GLU A 75 4.09 -12.36 -14.15
CA GLU A 75 5.26 -12.94 -14.79
C GLU A 75 5.28 -12.55 -16.26
N THR A 76 6.47 -12.19 -16.75
CA THR A 76 6.70 -11.83 -18.15
C THR A 76 7.85 -12.67 -18.68
N ASP A 77 8.06 -12.65 -19.99
CA ASP A 77 9.13 -13.42 -20.63
C ASP A 77 10.53 -13.04 -20.11
N ASN A 78 10.68 -11.80 -19.64
CA ASN A 78 11.97 -11.26 -19.19
C ASN A 78 12.05 -11.06 -17.68
N GLY A 79 11.08 -11.55 -16.91
CA GLY A 79 11.06 -11.38 -15.47
C GLY A 79 9.67 -11.16 -14.92
N CYS A 80 9.52 -10.17 -14.03
CA CYS A 80 8.25 -9.87 -13.38
C CYS A 80 7.89 -8.41 -13.54
N LYS A 81 6.58 -8.16 -13.63
CA LYS A 81 6.02 -6.80 -13.62
C LYS A 81 5.24 -6.61 -12.32
N LEU A 82 5.50 -5.52 -11.63
CA LEU A 82 4.77 -5.15 -10.42
C LEU A 82 3.80 -4.02 -10.77
N GLU A 83 2.53 -4.23 -10.44
CA GLU A 83 1.47 -3.26 -10.71
C GLU A 83 0.73 -2.91 -9.44
N ALA A 84 0.55 -1.61 -9.19
CA ALA A 84 -0.22 -1.13 -8.04
C ALA A 84 -1.45 -0.38 -8.56
N VAL A 85 -2.62 -0.80 -8.10
CA VAL A 85 -3.90 -0.18 -8.48
C VAL A 85 -4.59 0.33 -7.23
N TRP A 86 -5.01 1.59 -7.27
CA TRP A 86 -5.74 2.23 -6.19
C TRP A 86 -7.16 2.53 -6.64
N ASP A 87 -8.14 1.99 -5.92
CA ASP A 87 -9.57 2.30 -6.11
C ASP A 87 -10.09 2.81 -4.78
N ILE A 88 -9.91 4.11 -4.53
CA ILE A 88 -10.18 4.71 -3.23
C ILE A 88 -11.01 5.97 -3.34
N LYS A 89 -11.67 6.30 -2.22
CA LYS A 89 -12.38 7.56 -2.03
C LYS A 89 -11.91 8.19 -0.72
N LEU A 90 -11.88 9.52 -0.71
CA LEU A 90 -11.56 10.27 0.50
C LEU A 90 -12.87 10.73 1.14
N SER A 91 -12.94 10.67 2.47
CA SER A 91 -14.15 11.00 3.21
C SER A 91 -14.00 12.28 4.04
N GLY A 92 -15.14 12.85 4.43
CA GLY A 92 -15.19 14.02 5.28
C GLY A 92 -14.59 15.26 4.63
N MET A 93 -14.01 16.11 5.45
CA MET A 93 -13.38 17.36 5.00
C MET A 93 -12.18 17.09 4.08
N MET A 94 -11.63 15.90 4.13
CA MET A 94 -10.49 15.54 3.29
C MET A 94 -10.85 15.45 1.81
N GLY A 95 -12.15 15.35 1.49
CA GLY A 95 -12.61 15.41 0.11
C GLY A 95 -12.20 16.69 -0.62
N MET A 96 -12.03 17.79 0.13
CA MET A 96 -11.57 19.06 -0.43
C MET A 96 -10.13 18.98 -0.96
N PHE A 97 -9.35 18.05 -0.46
CA PHE A 97 -7.95 17.87 -0.84
C PHE A 97 -7.73 16.69 -1.79
N THR A 98 -8.79 16.18 -2.39
CA THR A 98 -8.74 14.98 -3.23
C THR A 98 -7.66 15.05 -4.30
N GLY A 99 -7.58 16.16 -5.05
CA GLY A 99 -6.58 16.31 -6.12
C GLY A 99 -5.14 16.27 -5.58
N MET A 100 -4.90 16.96 -4.46
CA MET A 100 -3.58 16.99 -3.83
C MET A 100 -3.18 15.60 -3.31
N ILE A 101 -4.11 14.93 -2.63
CA ILE A 101 -3.84 13.62 -2.05
C ILE A 101 -3.61 12.58 -3.14
N LYS A 102 -4.39 12.62 -4.24
CA LYS A 102 -4.17 11.73 -5.38
C LYS A 102 -2.79 11.92 -5.99
N LYS A 103 -2.31 13.15 -6.08
CA LYS A 103 -0.94 13.43 -6.54
C LYS A 103 0.10 12.82 -5.62
N HIS A 104 -0.07 12.94 -4.30
CA HIS A 104 0.85 12.35 -3.34
C HIS A 104 0.83 10.83 -3.41
N ILE A 105 -0.34 10.21 -3.59
CA ILE A 105 -0.46 8.77 -3.74
C ILE A 105 0.24 8.31 -5.03
N GLN A 106 0.04 9.00 -6.13
CA GLN A 106 0.68 8.68 -7.40
C GLN A 106 2.20 8.78 -7.30
N SER A 107 2.69 9.90 -6.79
CA SER A 107 4.12 10.13 -6.61
C SER A 107 4.75 9.12 -5.66
N GLY A 108 4.08 8.83 -4.53
CA GLY A 108 4.54 7.84 -3.57
C GLY A 108 4.56 6.44 -4.14
N THR A 109 3.57 6.10 -4.98
CA THR A 109 3.51 4.81 -5.65
C THR A 109 4.65 4.66 -6.65
N GLU A 110 4.89 5.66 -7.47
CA GLU A 110 5.99 5.65 -8.44
C GLU A 110 7.33 5.49 -7.73
N GLN A 111 7.54 6.24 -6.66
CA GLN A 111 8.75 6.16 -5.86
C GLN A 111 8.92 4.77 -5.24
N ALA A 112 7.83 4.21 -4.68
CA ALA A 112 7.87 2.88 -4.08
C ALA A 112 8.25 1.81 -5.11
N LEU A 113 7.66 1.87 -6.29
CA LEU A 113 7.95 0.90 -7.35
C LEU A 113 9.41 0.99 -7.81
N VAL A 114 9.96 2.19 -7.91
CA VAL A 114 11.38 2.40 -8.25
C VAL A 114 12.29 1.81 -7.17
N GLU A 115 12.00 2.07 -5.90
CA GLU A 115 12.80 1.58 -4.79
C GLU A 115 12.73 0.05 -4.66
N ILE A 116 11.55 -0.54 -4.86
CA ILE A 116 11.38 -1.99 -4.86
C ILE A 116 12.18 -2.62 -5.99
N LYS A 117 12.13 -2.04 -7.18
CA LYS A 117 12.89 -2.52 -8.33
C LYS A 117 14.39 -2.48 -8.04
N ARG A 118 14.85 -1.39 -7.45
CA ARG A 118 16.28 -1.24 -7.08
C ARG A 118 16.71 -2.32 -6.09
N GLU A 119 15.88 -2.60 -5.09
CA GLU A 119 16.18 -3.62 -4.08
C GLU A 119 16.24 -5.02 -4.71
N VAL A 120 15.33 -5.32 -5.63
CA VAL A 120 15.31 -6.61 -6.34
C VAL A 120 16.54 -6.79 -7.21
N GLU A 121 17.02 -5.73 -7.84
CA GLU A 121 18.15 -5.76 -8.78
C GLU A 121 19.52 -5.72 -8.10
N ASN A 122 19.57 -5.46 -6.82
CA ASN A 122 20.83 -5.41 -6.07
C ASN A 122 21.27 -6.78 -5.57
#